data_ed86a17f95755204fbe08800da3e58fc
#
_entry.id   ed86a17f95755204fbe08800da3e58fc
#
_cell.length_a   1.000
_cell.length_b   1.000
_cell.length_c   1.000
_cell.angle_alpha   90.00
_cell.angle_beta   90.00
_cell.angle_gamma   90.00
#
_symmetry.space_group_name_H-M   'P 1'
#
loop_
_entity.id
_entity.type
_entity.pdbx_description
1 polymer ?
#
loop_
_entity_poly.entity_id
_entity_poly.type
_entity_poly.pdbx_seq_one_letter_code
_entity_poly.pdbx_strand_id
1 'polypeptide(L)'
;MKLDDVRAIQYGDVLVEDERWPNCIHVIEHPDGRVLVDTGMIDSRPDLDAEWGVRFDAAKIPRDAVCVINTHLHFDHCGGNRLFAGTPIHVQRAEREAAREPDYTIPEWVEFDGATYVEHDGEADIAQGVRVLPTPGHAPGHQAVLVDTDDGLVIVGGDVGYTWKQFDASESGQLLLSLQPRRIWLAHQAEPRDF
;
A
#
# COMPACT_ATOMS: atom_id res chain seq x y z
N MET A 1 -15.47 6.33 -11.42
CA MET A 1 -15.46 6.10 -9.95
C MET A 1 -15.76 7.39 -9.22
N LYS A 2 -16.28 7.32 -7.99
CA LYS A 2 -16.51 8.45 -7.10
C LYS A 2 -15.41 8.53 -6.04
N LEU A 3 -15.36 9.66 -5.33
CA LEU A 3 -14.39 9.88 -4.24
C LEU A 3 -14.46 8.77 -3.17
N ASP A 4 -15.65 8.31 -2.80
CA ASP A 4 -15.88 7.32 -1.75
C ASP A 4 -15.70 5.86 -2.23
N ASP A 5 -15.47 5.64 -3.53
CA ASP A 5 -15.07 4.34 -4.05
C ASP A 5 -13.63 3.99 -3.66
N VAL A 6 -12.87 4.99 -3.15
CA VAL A 6 -11.52 4.81 -2.59
C VAL A 6 -11.56 5.04 -1.09
N ARG A 7 -11.29 4.00 -0.31
CA ARG A 7 -11.39 4.08 1.15
C ARG A 7 -10.32 3.27 1.85
N ALA A 8 -9.95 3.70 3.06
CA ALA A 8 -9.07 2.95 3.95
C ALA A 8 -9.85 1.90 4.76
N ILE A 9 -9.16 0.82 5.08
CA ILE A 9 -9.55 -0.15 6.11
C ILE A 9 -8.41 -0.22 7.11
N GLN A 10 -8.59 0.30 8.30
CA GLN A 10 -7.65 0.08 9.38
C GLN A 10 -7.78 -1.39 9.84
N TYR A 11 -6.82 -2.22 9.44
CA TYR A 11 -6.79 -3.63 9.79
C TYR A 11 -5.98 -3.90 11.06
N GLY A 12 -5.12 -2.95 11.48
CA GLY A 12 -4.25 -3.12 12.62
C GLY A 12 -3.59 -1.83 13.08
N ASP A 13 -2.59 -2.00 13.92
CA ASP A 13 -1.68 -0.94 14.38
C ASP A 13 -0.31 -1.51 14.79
N VAL A 14 0.70 -0.66 14.77
CA VAL A 14 2.06 -0.93 15.28
C VAL A 14 2.42 0.06 16.36
N LEU A 15 3.35 -0.31 17.25
CA LEU A 15 3.86 0.54 18.30
C LEU A 15 5.16 1.21 17.84
N VAL A 16 5.16 2.54 17.76
CA VAL A 16 6.33 3.34 17.39
C VAL A 16 6.57 4.37 18.50
N GLU A 17 7.72 4.33 19.17
CA GLU A 17 8.07 5.29 20.24
C GLU A 17 6.94 5.51 21.28
N ASP A 18 6.33 4.42 21.77
CA ASP A 18 5.21 4.43 22.73
C ASP A 18 3.85 4.93 22.18
N GLU A 19 3.75 5.26 20.88
CA GLU A 19 2.50 5.62 20.20
C GLU A 19 2.00 4.50 19.30
N ARG A 20 0.66 4.33 19.25
CA ARG A 20 0.04 3.39 18.31
C ARG A 20 -0.26 4.07 16.98
N TRP A 21 0.40 3.59 15.93
CA TRP A 21 0.18 4.07 14.57
C TRP A 21 -0.75 3.10 13.84
N PRO A 22 -1.82 3.60 13.20
CA PRO A 22 -2.71 2.74 12.44
C PRO A 22 -2.00 2.10 11.26
N ASN A 23 -2.35 0.86 10.94
CA ASN A 23 -1.98 0.21 9.68
C ASN A 23 -3.23 0.06 8.83
N CYS A 24 -3.24 0.71 7.68
CA CYS A 24 -4.36 0.74 6.75
C CYS A 24 -3.97 0.10 5.42
N ILE A 25 -4.88 -0.71 4.91
CA ILE A 25 -4.94 -1.09 3.49
C ILE A 25 -6.00 -0.23 2.82
N HIS A 26 -5.96 -0.11 1.50
CA HIS A 26 -6.97 0.68 0.79
C HIS A 26 -7.71 -0.16 -0.24
N VAL A 27 -8.98 0.13 -0.40
CA VAL A 27 -9.87 -0.52 -1.35
C VAL A 27 -10.28 0.49 -2.40
N ILE A 28 -10.22 0.09 -3.66
CA ILE A 28 -10.78 0.80 -4.81
C ILE A 28 -11.91 -0.06 -5.35
N GLU A 29 -13.15 0.42 -5.21
CA GLU A 29 -14.34 -0.24 -5.78
C GLU A 29 -14.43 0.12 -7.27
N HIS A 30 -13.62 -0.60 -8.07
CA HIS A 30 -13.54 -0.38 -9.51
C HIS A 30 -14.67 -1.11 -10.25
N PRO A 31 -15.22 -0.57 -11.38
CA PRO A 31 -16.28 -1.22 -12.14
C PRO A 31 -15.98 -2.65 -12.60
N ASP A 32 -14.71 -2.95 -12.90
CA ASP A 32 -14.27 -4.28 -13.35
C ASP A 32 -13.95 -5.25 -12.18
N GLY A 33 -14.15 -4.82 -10.94
CA GLY A 33 -13.89 -5.59 -9.73
C GLY A 33 -12.95 -4.85 -8.77
N ARG A 34 -12.98 -5.24 -7.50
CA ARG A 34 -12.21 -4.59 -6.44
C ARG A 34 -10.71 -4.66 -6.66
N VAL A 35 -10.03 -3.53 -6.56
CA VAL A 35 -8.57 -3.42 -6.48
C VAL A 35 -8.19 -3.20 -5.02
N LEU A 36 -7.23 -3.96 -4.52
CA LEU A 36 -6.70 -3.80 -3.18
C LEU A 36 -5.33 -3.15 -3.24
N VAL A 37 -5.13 -2.08 -2.48
CA VAL A 37 -3.82 -1.44 -2.32
C VAL A 37 -3.27 -1.85 -0.96
N ASP A 38 -2.18 -2.59 -1.00
CA ASP A 38 -1.58 -3.35 0.09
C ASP A 38 -2.50 -4.45 0.64
N THR A 39 -1.91 -5.39 1.36
CA THR A 39 -2.63 -6.56 1.87
C THR A 39 -2.54 -6.69 3.38
N GLY A 40 -1.79 -5.79 4.02
CA GLY A 40 -1.62 -5.85 5.46
C GLY A 40 -0.91 -7.11 5.94
N MET A 41 -1.24 -7.53 7.15
CA MET A 41 -0.71 -8.74 7.80
C MET A 41 -1.82 -9.73 8.10
N ILE A 42 -1.49 -11.03 8.00
CA ILE A 42 -2.38 -12.14 8.38
C ILE A 42 -1.73 -13.08 9.39
N ASP A 43 -0.48 -12.82 9.70
CA ASP A 43 0.35 -13.59 10.62
C ASP A 43 1.37 -12.65 11.25
N SER A 44 2.02 -13.08 12.31
CA SER A 44 3.11 -12.36 12.94
C SER A 44 4.22 -13.32 13.36
N ARG A 45 5.35 -12.74 13.75
CA ARG A 45 6.52 -13.46 14.27
C ARG A 45 6.92 -12.85 15.61
N PRO A 46 7.53 -13.65 16.52
CA PRO A 46 7.94 -13.13 17.83
C PRO A 46 8.91 -11.94 17.78
N ASP A 47 9.76 -11.87 16.76
CA ASP A 47 10.67 -10.75 16.53
C ASP A 47 9.92 -9.48 16.14
N LEU A 48 8.95 -9.56 15.23
CA LEU A 48 8.08 -8.44 14.86
C LEU A 48 7.22 -7.97 16.04
N ASP A 49 6.67 -8.92 16.81
CA ASP A 49 5.87 -8.59 17.99
C ASP A 49 6.70 -7.88 19.06
N ALA A 50 7.97 -8.30 19.24
CA ALA A 50 8.88 -7.69 20.20
C ALA A 50 9.33 -6.28 19.79
N GLU A 51 9.56 -6.07 18.49
CA GLU A 51 10.06 -4.80 17.94
C GLU A 51 8.94 -3.79 17.71
N TRP A 52 7.82 -4.23 17.11
CA TRP A 52 6.75 -3.35 16.63
C TRP A 52 5.44 -3.48 17.41
N GLY A 53 5.35 -4.41 18.37
CA GLY A 53 4.15 -4.65 19.16
C GLY A 53 2.89 -4.77 18.33
N VAL A 54 2.97 -5.54 17.25
CA VAL A 54 1.97 -5.62 16.17
C VAL A 54 0.61 -6.07 16.70
N ARG A 55 -0.46 -5.44 16.22
CA ARG A 55 -1.85 -5.88 16.41
C ARG A 55 -2.58 -5.83 15.08
N PHE A 56 -3.31 -6.86 14.73
CA PHE A 56 -4.06 -6.89 13.47
C PHE A 56 -5.29 -7.79 13.56
N ASP A 57 -6.25 -7.52 12.67
CA ASP A 57 -7.43 -8.34 12.44
C ASP A 57 -7.48 -8.72 10.96
N ALA A 58 -6.98 -9.90 10.63
CA ALA A 58 -6.93 -10.41 9.26
C ALA A 58 -8.34 -10.62 8.64
N ALA A 59 -9.40 -10.67 9.45
CA ALA A 59 -10.77 -10.78 8.95
C ALA A 59 -11.26 -9.50 8.28
N LYS A 60 -10.61 -8.36 8.53
CA LYS A 60 -10.92 -7.09 7.87
C LYS A 60 -10.39 -7.00 6.44
N ILE A 61 -9.45 -7.85 6.05
CA ILE A 61 -8.84 -7.83 4.71
C ILE A 61 -9.81 -8.48 3.71
N PRO A 62 -10.32 -7.75 2.70
CA PRO A 62 -11.17 -8.30 1.65
C PRO A 62 -10.45 -9.40 0.87
N ARG A 63 -11.16 -10.47 0.50
CA ARG A 63 -10.60 -11.65 -0.20
C ARG A 63 -11.00 -11.71 -1.68
N ASP A 64 -11.81 -10.79 -2.14
CA ASP A 64 -12.46 -10.79 -3.45
C ASP A 64 -11.84 -9.75 -4.41
N ALA A 65 -10.57 -9.38 -4.22
CA ALA A 65 -9.88 -8.49 -5.13
C ALA A 65 -9.53 -9.18 -6.45
N VAL A 66 -9.71 -8.45 -7.58
CA VAL A 66 -9.33 -8.91 -8.91
C VAL A 66 -7.86 -8.63 -9.22
N CYS A 67 -7.25 -7.67 -8.53
CA CYS A 67 -5.81 -7.46 -8.49
C CYS A 67 -5.40 -6.78 -7.17
N VAL A 68 -4.13 -6.90 -6.84
CA VAL A 68 -3.46 -6.25 -5.71
C VAL A 68 -2.42 -5.29 -6.26
N ILE A 69 -2.25 -4.14 -5.63
CA ILE A 69 -1.14 -3.22 -5.87
C ILE A 69 -0.40 -3.08 -4.55
N ASN A 70 0.84 -3.55 -4.47
CA ASN A 70 1.66 -3.23 -3.30
C ASN A 70 2.34 -1.87 -3.50
N THR A 71 2.19 -0.98 -2.52
CA THR A 71 2.94 0.28 -2.50
C THR A 71 4.43 0.00 -2.35
N HIS A 72 4.77 -0.95 -1.51
CA HIS A 72 6.08 -1.54 -1.31
C HIS A 72 5.97 -2.90 -0.61
N LEU A 73 7.08 -3.57 -0.30
CA LEU A 73 7.08 -4.94 0.21
C LEU A 73 7.57 -5.08 1.66
N HIS A 74 7.43 -4.05 2.51
CA HIS A 74 7.59 -4.24 3.94
C HIS A 74 6.48 -5.13 4.50
N PHE A 75 6.75 -5.76 5.64
CA PHE A 75 5.94 -6.82 6.22
C PHE A 75 4.48 -6.44 6.46
N ASP A 76 4.23 -5.20 6.86
CA ASP A 76 2.90 -4.69 7.17
C ASP A 76 2.10 -4.22 5.93
N HIS A 77 2.72 -4.26 4.74
CA HIS A 77 2.07 -3.97 3.46
C HIS A 77 1.84 -5.23 2.62
N CYS A 78 2.74 -6.21 2.69
CA CYS A 78 2.69 -7.40 1.84
C CYS A 78 2.39 -8.71 2.58
N GLY A 79 2.30 -8.71 3.91
CA GLY A 79 2.14 -9.93 4.71
C GLY A 79 0.89 -10.74 4.42
N GLY A 80 -0.13 -10.11 3.84
CA GLY A 80 -1.35 -10.75 3.36
C GLY A 80 -1.33 -11.21 1.90
N ASN A 81 -0.24 -11.00 1.14
CA ASN A 81 -0.16 -11.35 -0.27
C ASN A 81 -0.53 -12.82 -0.55
N ARG A 82 -0.17 -13.73 0.37
CA ARG A 82 -0.52 -15.18 0.26
C ARG A 82 -2.01 -15.49 0.20
N LEU A 83 -2.88 -14.55 0.55
CA LEU A 83 -4.33 -14.69 0.39
C LEU A 83 -4.78 -14.57 -1.06
N PHE A 84 -3.91 -14.03 -1.91
CA PHE A 84 -4.18 -13.67 -3.29
C PHE A 84 -3.38 -14.52 -4.29
N ALA A 85 -3.15 -15.81 -3.95
CA ALA A 85 -2.53 -16.76 -4.86
C ALA A 85 -3.31 -16.83 -6.19
N GLY A 86 -2.60 -16.67 -7.32
CA GLY A 86 -3.19 -16.61 -8.65
C GLY A 86 -3.81 -15.26 -9.05
N THR A 87 -3.91 -14.31 -8.11
CA THR A 87 -4.32 -12.93 -8.41
C THR A 87 -3.10 -12.10 -8.82
N PRO A 88 -3.17 -11.23 -9.84
CA PRO A 88 -2.07 -10.33 -10.19
C PRO A 88 -1.71 -9.40 -9.02
N ILE A 89 -0.42 -9.31 -8.69
CA ILE A 89 0.13 -8.42 -7.67
C ILE A 89 1.09 -7.44 -8.37
N HIS A 90 0.69 -6.19 -8.48
CA HIS A 90 1.45 -5.15 -9.16
C HIS A 90 2.45 -4.50 -8.21
N VAL A 91 3.71 -4.40 -8.64
CA VAL A 91 4.83 -3.87 -7.84
C VAL A 91 5.91 -3.31 -8.77
N GLN A 92 6.74 -2.39 -8.29
CA GLN A 92 7.91 -1.97 -9.03
C GLN A 92 9.00 -3.06 -8.99
N ARG A 93 9.74 -3.24 -10.11
CA ARG A 93 10.88 -4.18 -10.18
C ARG A 93 11.92 -3.90 -9.11
N ALA A 94 12.26 -2.62 -8.90
CA ALA A 94 13.20 -2.20 -7.86
C ALA A 94 12.78 -2.68 -6.46
N GLU A 95 11.48 -2.77 -6.19
CA GLU A 95 10.96 -3.27 -4.93
C GLU A 95 11.13 -4.80 -4.80
N ARG A 96 10.89 -5.53 -5.91
CA ARG A 96 11.14 -6.97 -5.94
C ARG A 96 12.63 -7.31 -5.77
N GLU A 97 13.51 -6.43 -6.24
CA GLU A 97 14.96 -6.57 -6.02
C GLU A 97 15.31 -6.28 -4.56
N ALA A 98 14.79 -5.19 -3.98
CA ALA A 98 15.00 -4.83 -2.58
C ALA A 98 14.48 -5.90 -1.61
N ALA A 99 13.35 -6.53 -1.91
CA ALA A 99 12.77 -7.60 -1.09
C ALA A 99 13.64 -8.87 -0.96
N ARG A 100 14.71 -8.99 -1.75
CA ARG A 100 15.70 -10.09 -1.64
C ARG A 100 16.85 -9.77 -0.69
N GLU A 101 16.98 -8.51 -0.29
CA GLU A 101 18.02 -8.10 0.66
C GLU A 101 17.70 -8.64 2.06
N PRO A 102 18.73 -8.98 2.84
CA PRO A 102 18.55 -9.43 4.22
C PRO A 102 17.76 -8.38 5.05
N ASP A 103 16.87 -8.85 5.88
CA ASP A 103 16.10 -8.05 6.85
C ASP A 103 15.18 -6.96 6.23
N TYR A 104 15.00 -6.96 4.91
CA TYR A 104 14.09 -6.02 4.24
C TYR A 104 12.62 -6.37 4.50
N THR A 105 12.29 -7.63 4.40
CA THR A 105 10.94 -8.16 4.58
C THR A 105 10.99 -9.62 5.02
N ILE A 106 9.84 -10.27 5.12
CA ILE A 106 9.77 -11.71 5.39
C ILE A 106 9.69 -12.45 4.05
N PRO A 107 10.74 -13.15 3.61
CA PRO A 107 10.79 -13.75 2.28
C PRO A 107 9.61 -14.67 1.96
N GLU A 108 9.13 -15.46 2.93
CA GLU A 108 8.02 -16.38 2.75
C GLU A 108 6.66 -15.68 2.56
N TRP A 109 6.57 -14.39 2.86
CA TRP A 109 5.37 -13.59 2.64
C TRP A 109 5.35 -12.97 1.25
N VAL A 110 6.52 -12.87 0.62
CA VAL A 110 6.70 -12.38 -0.75
C VAL A 110 6.80 -13.54 -1.73
N GLU A 111 7.61 -14.57 -1.41
CA GLU A 111 7.81 -15.75 -2.24
C GLU A 111 6.93 -16.90 -1.71
N PHE A 112 5.78 -17.13 -2.33
CA PHE A 112 4.82 -18.16 -1.93
C PHE A 112 4.22 -18.86 -3.16
N ASP A 113 3.67 -20.06 -2.96
CA ASP A 113 3.05 -20.85 -4.04
C ASP A 113 1.86 -20.10 -4.64
N GLY A 114 1.90 -19.90 -5.97
CA GLY A 114 0.87 -19.15 -6.69
C GLY A 114 1.05 -17.63 -6.68
N ALA A 115 2.17 -17.10 -6.19
CA ALA A 115 2.49 -15.68 -6.33
C ALA A 115 2.58 -15.27 -7.80
N THR A 116 1.79 -14.27 -8.19
CA THR A 116 1.72 -13.78 -9.57
C THR A 116 2.06 -12.30 -9.61
N TYR A 117 3.36 -11.98 -9.53
CA TYR A 117 3.81 -10.59 -9.60
C TYR A 117 3.83 -10.05 -11.02
N VAL A 118 3.28 -8.84 -11.18
CA VAL A 118 3.39 -8.01 -12.40
C VAL A 118 4.33 -6.86 -12.07
N GLU A 119 5.56 -6.97 -12.56
CA GLU A 119 6.61 -5.99 -12.28
C GLU A 119 6.57 -4.83 -13.26
N HIS A 120 6.69 -3.61 -12.74
CA HIS A 120 6.73 -2.38 -13.51
C HIS A 120 8.10 -1.69 -13.38
N ASP A 121 8.48 -0.95 -14.41
CA ASP A 121 9.67 -0.11 -14.45
C ASP A 121 9.23 1.35 -14.69
N GLY A 122 8.59 1.96 -13.68
CA GLY A 122 8.08 3.31 -13.79
C GLY A 122 6.56 3.41 -13.65
N GLU A 123 5.98 4.49 -14.17
CA GLU A 123 4.53 4.70 -14.21
C GLU A 123 3.85 3.66 -15.11
N ALA A 124 2.70 3.12 -14.66
CA ALA A 124 1.94 2.13 -15.42
C ALA A 124 0.45 2.23 -15.12
N ASP A 125 -0.37 2.01 -16.17
CA ASP A 125 -1.81 1.85 -16.04
C ASP A 125 -2.12 0.41 -15.57
N ILE A 126 -2.93 0.29 -14.52
CA ILE A 126 -3.34 -0.99 -13.94
C ILE A 126 -4.75 -1.36 -14.40
N ALA A 127 -5.64 -0.38 -14.36
CA ALA A 127 -7.02 -0.48 -14.84
C ALA A 127 -7.47 0.89 -15.35
N GLN A 128 -8.66 0.97 -15.94
CA GLN A 128 -9.17 2.24 -16.43
C GLN A 128 -9.30 3.26 -15.28
N GLY A 129 -8.49 4.34 -15.32
CA GLY A 129 -8.47 5.37 -14.29
C GLY A 129 -7.76 4.95 -13.00
N VAL A 130 -6.99 3.86 -13.02
CA VAL A 130 -6.11 3.44 -11.91
C VAL A 130 -4.70 3.22 -12.47
N ARG A 131 -3.73 3.99 -11.97
CA ARG A 131 -2.32 3.88 -12.36
C ARG A 131 -1.40 3.97 -11.17
N VAL A 132 -0.19 3.47 -11.32
CA VAL A 132 0.88 3.56 -10.33
C VAL A 132 1.92 4.58 -10.77
N LEU A 133 2.48 5.30 -9.79
CA LEU A 133 3.55 6.28 -9.99
C LEU A 133 4.66 5.96 -8.99
N PRO A 134 5.93 5.77 -9.44
CA PRO A 134 7.05 5.61 -8.52
C PRO A 134 7.21 6.81 -7.60
N THR A 135 7.34 6.54 -6.32
CA THR A 135 7.53 7.52 -5.24
C THR A 135 8.62 7.02 -4.28
N PRO A 136 9.86 6.82 -4.78
CA PRO A 136 10.95 6.30 -3.98
C PRO A 136 11.28 7.25 -2.82
N GLY A 137 11.92 6.72 -1.79
CA GLY A 137 12.34 7.45 -0.59
C GLY A 137 12.28 6.56 0.64
N HIS A 138 11.10 6.15 1.06
CA HIS A 138 10.91 5.18 2.13
C HIS A 138 11.45 3.78 1.74
N ALA A 139 11.12 3.33 0.54
CA ALA A 139 11.62 2.11 -0.07
C ALA A 139 12.10 2.38 -1.50
N PRO A 140 13.09 1.61 -2.05
CA PRO A 140 13.66 1.87 -3.37
C PRO A 140 12.64 1.79 -4.51
N GLY A 141 11.71 0.85 -4.42
CA GLY A 141 10.65 0.63 -5.40
C GLY A 141 9.27 1.04 -4.91
N HIS A 142 9.19 1.95 -3.92
CA HIS A 142 7.91 2.47 -3.45
C HIS A 142 7.14 3.14 -4.58
N GLN A 143 5.81 2.91 -4.63
CA GLN A 143 4.90 3.52 -5.59
C GLN A 143 3.61 4.00 -4.91
N ALA A 144 3.08 5.12 -5.36
CA ALA A 144 1.73 5.58 -5.03
C ALA A 144 0.73 5.09 -6.08
N VAL A 145 -0.53 4.98 -5.68
CA VAL A 145 -1.65 4.64 -6.58
C VAL A 145 -2.49 5.87 -6.82
N LEU A 146 -2.69 6.20 -8.09
CA LEU A 146 -3.46 7.34 -8.56
C LEU A 146 -4.79 6.84 -9.12
N VAL A 147 -5.90 7.40 -8.63
CA VAL A 147 -7.25 6.99 -9.02
C VAL A 147 -8.02 8.19 -9.55
N ASP A 148 -8.38 8.16 -10.82
CA ASP A 148 -9.21 9.18 -11.45
C ASP A 148 -10.67 8.96 -11.04
N THR A 149 -11.28 9.96 -10.40
CA THR A 149 -12.68 9.94 -10.00
C THR A 149 -13.45 11.10 -10.63
N ASP A 150 -14.78 11.01 -10.62
CA ASP A 150 -15.64 12.08 -11.12
C ASP A 150 -15.49 13.40 -10.29
N ASP A 151 -14.96 13.27 -9.07
CA ASP A 151 -14.76 14.37 -8.12
C ASP A 151 -13.32 14.91 -8.12
N GLY A 152 -12.42 14.32 -8.91
CA GLY A 152 -11.01 14.67 -9.01
C GLY A 152 -10.06 13.50 -8.67
N LEU A 153 -8.77 13.76 -8.67
CA LEU A 153 -7.74 12.76 -8.43
C LEU A 153 -7.69 12.35 -6.96
N VAL A 154 -7.79 11.04 -6.69
CA VAL A 154 -7.51 10.46 -5.37
C VAL A 154 -6.16 9.74 -5.43
N ILE A 155 -5.34 9.92 -4.40
CA ILE A 155 -4.04 9.28 -4.31
C ILE A 155 -3.99 8.40 -3.05
N VAL A 156 -3.54 7.16 -3.20
CA VAL A 156 -3.10 6.31 -2.10
C VAL A 156 -1.58 6.36 -2.09
N GLY A 157 -1.02 7.08 -1.13
CA GLY A 157 0.40 7.42 -1.06
C GLY A 157 1.26 6.41 -0.32
N GLY A 158 0.66 5.36 0.28
CA GLY A 158 1.43 4.39 1.07
C GLY A 158 2.26 5.09 2.16
N ASP A 159 3.55 4.79 2.19
CA ASP A 159 4.52 5.31 3.15
C ASP A 159 5.41 6.44 2.59
N VAL A 160 4.88 7.26 1.71
CA VAL A 160 5.55 8.52 1.32
C VAL A 160 5.83 9.40 2.54
N GLY A 161 5.06 9.20 3.61
CA GLY A 161 5.29 9.72 4.95
C GLY A 161 4.37 8.99 5.94
N TYR A 162 4.87 8.69 7.12
CA TYR A 162 4.05 8.11 8.21
C TYR A 162 3.11 9.14 8.82
N THR A 163 3.51 10.40 8.79
CA THR A 163 2.73 11.55 9.23
C THR A 163 2.60 12.56 8.11
N TRP A 164 1.56 13.40 8.18
CA TRP A 164 1.38 14.48 7.22
C TRP A 164 2.56 15.46 7.17
N LYS A 165 3.25 15.65 8.31
CA LYS A 165 4.46 16.49 8.38
C LYS A 165 5.62 15.89 7.57
N GLN A 166 5.82 14.57 7.67
CA GLN A 166 6.86 13.87 6.88
C GLN A 166 6.49 13.86 5.40
N PHE A 167 5.23 13.60 5.08
CA PHE A 167 4.71 13.67 3.71
C PHE A 167 4.99 15.04 3.08
N ASP A 168 4.62 16.13 3.76
CA ASP A 168 4.82 17.49 3.26
C ASP A 168 6.31 17.86 3.09
N ALA A 169 7.20 17.22 3.83
CA ALA A 169 8.65 17.46 3.77
C ALA A 169 9.37 16.58 2.73
N SER A 170 8.74 15.51 2.23
CA SER A 170 9.36 14.58 1.30
C SER A 170 9.26 15.05 -0.16
N GLU A 171 10.26 14.68 -0.99
CA GLU A 171 10.24 14.97 -2.43
C GLU A 171 9.04 14.27 -3.11
N SER A 172 8.80 13.01 -2.77
CA SER A 172 7.66 12.25 -3.27
C SER A 172 6.33 12.86 -2.85
N GLY A 173 6.21 13.37 -1.62
CA GLY A 173 5.02 14.10 -1.17
C GLY A 173 4.78 15.37 -1.97
N GLN A 174 5.83 16.15 -2.23
CA GLN A 174 5.74 17.35 -3.07
C GLN A 174 5.38 17.01 -4.52
N LEU A 175 5.92 15.91 -5.08
CA LEU A 175 5.52 15.40 -6.37
C LEU A 175 4.01 15.10 -6.40
N LEU A 176 3.50 14.36 -5.42
CA LEU A 176 2.09 14.00 -5.33
C LEU A 176 1.19 15.24 -5.18
N LEU A 177 1.59 16.24 -4.39
CA LEU A 177 0.86 17.51 -4.25
C LEU A 177 0.83 18.30 -5.56
N SER A 178 1.89 18.24 -6.38
CA SER A 178 1.94 18.93 -7.68
C SER A 178 0.89 18.42 -8.68
N LEU A 179 0.37 17.21 -8.48
CA LEU A 179 -0.71 16.62 -9.29
C LEU A 179 -2.11 17.20 -8.95
N GLN A 180 -2.19 18.10 -7.98
CA GLN A 180 -3.42 18.74 -7.53
C GLN A 180 -4.51 17.73 -7.14
N PRO A 181 -4.23 16.80 -6.20
CA PRO A 181 -5.19 15.79 -5.79
C PRO A 181 -6.40 16.41 -5.11
N ARG A 182 -7.55 15.74 -5.20
CA ARG A 182 -8.75 16.04 -4.42
C ARG A 182 -8.66 15.42 -3.02
N ARG A 183 -8.00 14.25 -2.91
CA ARG A 183 -7.82 13.49 -1.66
C ARG A 183 -6.53 12.70 -1.69
N ILE A 184 -5.84 12.62 -0.54
CA ILE A 184 -4.70 11.73 -0.34
C ILE A 184 -4.96 10.86 0.89
N TRP A 185 -4.65 9.56 0.76
CA TRP A 185 -4.57 8.59 1.83
C TRP A 185 -3.12 8.20 2.10
N LEU A 186 -2.74 8.00 3.37
CA LEU A 186 -1.46 7.41 3.78
C LEU A 186 -1.72 6.12 4.59
N ALA A 187 -0.78 5.18 4.57
CA ALA A 187 -0.98 3.88 5.21
C ALA A 187 -1.05 3.94 6.73
N HIS A 188 -0.36 4.91 7.34
CA HIS A 188 -0.34 5.08 8.80
C HIS A 188 -1.20 6.27 9.28
N GLN A 189 -2.20 6.65 8.50
CA GLN A 189 -3.18 7.67 8.87
C GLN A 189 -4.60 7.11 8.68
N ALA A 190 -5.41 7.14 9.74
CA ALA A 190 -6.77 6.63 9.71
C ALA A 190 -7.71 7.50 8.84
N GLU A 191 -7.39 8.78 8.71
CA GLU A 191 -8.18 9.75 7.96
C GLU A 191 -7.36 10.33 6.79
N PRO A 192 -8.03 10.61 5.65
CA PRO A 192 -7.38 11.22 4.50
C PRO A 192 -7.15 12.71 4.72
N ARG A 193 -6.41 13.33 3.81
CA ARG A 193 -6.36 14.78 3.63
C ARG A 193 -7.09 15.14 2.34
N ASP A 194 -8.08 16.03 2.45
CA ASP A 194 -8.81 16.63 1.33
C ASP A 194 -8.22 18.00 0.95
N PHE A 195 -8.37 18.38 -0.33
CA PHE A 195 -7.84 19.62 -0.91
C PHE A 195 -8.91 20.37 -1.72
#